data_18353cf5a6ad014c0fe7e865897b4600
#
_entry.id   18353cf5a6ad014c0fe7e865897b4600
#
_cell.length_a   1.000
_cell.length_b   1.000
_cell.length_c   1.000
_cell.angle_alpha   90.00
_cell.angle_beta   90.00
_cell.angle_gamma   90.00
#
_symmetry.space_group_name_H-M   'P 1'
#
loop_
_entity.id
_entity.type
_entity.pdbx_description
1 polymer ?
#
loop_
_entity_poly.entity_id
_entity_poly.type
_entity_poly.pdbx_seq_one_letter_code
_entity_poly.pdbx_strand_id
1 'polypeptide(L)'
;NANRTQIDSFIESINSNYSVFDALKRVKISNDVKEFTHFTFEIIESGKIHCIAAAFTYGREDIIPEMFIEIINELEPANVHCNRLKYYLERHVEIDGDLHGPIAREMVKELCGTDKKKWEEVLNVGRECILKRIQLWDAIHDIIV
;
A
#
# COMPACT_ATOMS: atom_id res chain seq x y z
N ASN A 1 -19.62 -3.34 -11.53
CA ASN A 1 -19.25 -1.98 -11.10
C ASN A 1 -18.85 -2.05 -9.63
N ALA A 2 -17.64 -1.58 -9.30
CA ALA A 2 -17.19 -1.51 -7.91
C ALA A 2 -18.12 -0.61 -7.09
N ASN A 3 -18.41 -1.04 -5.85
CA ASN A 3 -19.20 -0.23 -4.93
C ASN A 3 -18.36 0.92 -4.38
N ARG A 4 -18.68 2.16 -4.74
CA ARG A 4 -17.94 3.36 -4.34
C ARG A 4 -18.43 3.99 -3.04
N THR A 5 -19.52 3.51 -2.47
CA THR A 5 -20.18 4.15 -1.33
C THR A 5 -19.23 4.50 -0.19
N GLN A 6 -18.30 3.61 0.15
CA GLN A 6 -17.38 3.84 1.28
C GLN A 6 -16.30 4.88 0.94
N ILE A 7 -15.81 4.88 -0.29
CA ILE A 7 -14.84 5.88 -0.77
C ILE A 7 -15.50 7.26 -0.81
N ASP A 8 -16.71 7.35 -1.34
CA ASP A 8 -17.45 8.61 -1.43
C ASP A 8 -17.76 9.16 -0.03
N SER A 9 -18.18 8.32 0.92
CA SER A 9 -18.38 8.71 2.33
C SER A 9 -17.11 9.18 3.03
N PHE A 10 -15.96 8.56 2.72
CA PHE A 10 -14.66 9.01 3.22
C PHE A 10 -14.32 10.40 2.69
N ILE A 11 -14.43 10.60 1.38
CA ILE A 11 -14.14 11.89 0.72
C ILE A 11 -15.05 12.99 1.26
N GLU A 12 -16.36 12.71 1.43
CA GLU A 12 -17.32 13.67 2.02
C GLU A 12 -16.91 14.06 3.46
N SER A 13 -16.43 13.12 4.26
CA SER A 13 -15.94 13.40 5.61
C SER A 13 -14.71 14.33 5.57
N ILE A 14 -13.74 14.06 4.68
CA ILE A 14 -12.57 14.94 4.49
C ILE A 14 -13.00 16.35 4.04
N ASN A 15 -13.90 16.45 3.07
CA ASN A 15 -14.43 17.73 2.59
C ASN A 15 -15.21 18.50 3.67
N SER A 16 -15.71 17.78 4.68
CA SER A 16 -16.37 18.35 5.88
C SER A 16 -15.39 18.66 7.01
N ASN A 17 -14.09 18.73 6.73
CA ASN A 17 -13.00 19.03 7.65
C ASN A 17 -12.79 18.03 8.80
N TYR A 18 -13.23 16.78 8.68
CA TYR A 18 -12.81 15.72 9.59
C TYR A 18 -11.33 15.37 9.34
N SER A 19 -10.63 14.98 10.42
CA SER A 19 -9.32 14.38 10.27
C SER A 19 -9.41 13.06 9.48
N VAL A 20 -8.31 12.62 8.85
CA VAL A 20 -8.25 11.33 8.17
C VAL A 20 -8.68 10.19 9.09
N PHE A 21 -8.21 10.20 10.35
CA PHE A 21 -8.54 9.17 11.32
C PHE A 21 -10.02 9.16 11.72
N ASP A 22 -10.63 10.33 11.85
CA ASP A 22 -12.06 10.41 12.16
C ASP A 22 -12.92 10.04 10.93
N ALA A 23 -12.47 10.41 9.73
CA ALA A 23 -13.11 9.97 8.49
C ALA A 23 -13.07 8.43 8.34
N LEU A 24 -11.94 7.78 8.64
CA LEU A 24 -11.80 6.32 8.62
C LEU A 24 -12.72 5.62 9.64
N LYS A 25 -12.93 6.20 10.83
CA LYS A 25 -13.88 5.64 11.80
C LYS A 25 -15.34 5.65 11.30
N ARG A 26 -15.70 6.62 10.47
CA ARG A 26 -17.06 6.82 9.96
C ARG A 26 -17.45 5.87 8.83
N VAL A 27 -16.48 5.36 8.07
CA VAL A 27 -16.76 4.45 6.95
C VAL A 27 -16.97 3.00 7.44
N LYS A 28 -17.88 2.29 6.75
CA LYS A 28 -18.20 0.89 7.03
C LYS A 28 -17.29 -0.05 6.23
N ILE A 29 -16.05 -0.16 6.65
CA ILE A 29 -15.05 -1.09 6.10
C ILE A 29 -14.54 -1.98 7.23
N SER A 30 -13.90 -3.12 6.88
CA SER A 30 -13.33 -4.04 7.87
C SER A 30 -12.26 -3.33 8.73
N ASN A 31 -12.01 -3.84 9.92
CA ASN A 31 -10.99 -3.29 10.79
C ASN A 31 -9.59 -3.43 10.16
N ASP A 32 -9.31 -4.51 9.44
CA ASP A 32 -8.02 -4.76 8.82
C ASP A 32 -7.70 -3.72 7.73
N VAL A 33 -8.70 -3.32 6.94
CA VAL A 33 -8.56 -2.21 5.97
C VAL A 33 -8.32 -0.89 6.71
N LYS A 34 -9.03 -0.65 7.84
CA LYS A 34 -8.79 0.55 8.67
C LYS A 34 -7.38 0.58 9.23
N GLU A 35 -6.93 -0.52 9.82
CA GLU A 35 -5.59 -0.66 10.40
C GLU A 35 -4.48 -0.44 9.36
N PHE A 36 -4.62 -1.06 8.19
CA PHE A 36 -3.67 -0.88 7.09
C PHE A 36 -3.58 0.59 6.64
N THR A 37 -4.74 1.24 6.50
CA THR A 37 -4.83 2.63 6.06
C THR A 37 -4.35 3.58 7.17
N HIS A 38 -4.77 3.34 8.42
CA HIS A 38 -4.37 4.11 9.59
C HIS A 38 -2.86 4.13 9.76
N PHE A 39 -2.23 2.95 9.71
CA PHE A 39 -0.77 2.82 9.81
C PHE A 39 -0.04 3.64 8.74
N THR A 40 -0.55 3.66 7.50
CA THR A 40 0.02 4.49 6.44
C THR A 40 -0.01 5.98 6.79
N PHE A 41 -1.13 6.46 7.32
CA PHE A 41 -1.27 7.87 7.71
C PHE A 41 -0.47 8.22 8.97
N GLU A 42 -0.32 7.31 9.93
CA GLU A 42 0.58 7.50 11.08
C GLU A 42 2.03 7.74 10.65
N ILE A 43 2.51 6.96 9.67
CA ILE A 43 3.86 7.17 9.11
C ILE A 43 3.96 8.55 8.46
N ILE A 44 2.96 8.97 7.69
CA ILE A 44 2.93 10.28 7.04
C ILE A 44 2.93 11.40 8.10
N GLU A 45 2.08 11.31 9.12
CA GLU A 45 1.97 12.31 10.19
C GLU A 45 3.21 12.37 11.09
N SER A 46 4.02 11.31 11.14
CA SER A 46 5.29 11.33 11.88
C SER A 46 6.26 12.39 11.37
N GLY A 47 6.09 12.85 10.12
CA GLY A 47 6.97 13.81 9.45
C GLY A 47 8.39 13.28 9.19
N LYS A 48 8.69 12.03 9.52
CA LYS A 48 9.99 11.42 9.30
C LYS A 48 10.13 11.00 7.83
N ILE A 49 10.75 11.85 7.03
CA ILE A 49 10.85 11.67 5.57
C ILE A 49 11.44 10.31 5.20
N HIS A 50 12.47 9.83 5.91
CA HIS A 50 13.09 8.52 5.67
C HIS A 50 12.13 7.35 5.98
N CYS A 51 11.23 7.49 6.97
CA CYS A 51 10.19 6.51 7.27
C CYS A 51 9.10 6.50 6.19
N ILE A 52 8.69 7.67 5.72
CA ILE A 52 7.73 7.81 4.61
C ILE A 52 8.30 7.19 3.35
N ALA A 53 9.57 7.48 3.02
CA ALA A 53 10.28 6.87 1.90
C ALA A 53 10.39 5.34 2.05
N ALA A 54 10.66 4.83 3.26
CA ALA A 54 10.71 3.40 3.52
C ALA A 54 9.35 2.71 3.31
N ALA A 55 8.26 3.31 3.80
CA ALA A 55 6.91 2.79 3.60
C ALA A 55 6.52 2.77 2.12
N PHE A 56 6.89 3.79 1.36
CA PHE A 56 6.70 3.84 -0.10
C PHE A 56 7.53 2.75 -0.78
N THR A 57 8.84 2.70 -0.55
CA THR A 57 9.76 1.77 -1.21
C THR A 57 9.45 0.32 -0.84
N TYR A 58 9.65 -0.05 0.42
CA TYR A 58 9.59 -1.45 0.87
C TYR A 58 8.18 -1.95 1.16
N GLY A 59 7.24 -1.04 1.41
CA GLY A 59 5.84 -1.38 1.65
C GLY A 59 4.96 -1.35 0.39
N ARG A 60 5.47 -0.82 -0.73
CA ARG A 60 4.71 -0.65 -1.98
C ARG A 60 5.52 -1.07 -3.20
N GLU A 61 6.47 -0.25 -3.64
CA GLU A 61 7.14 -0.37 -4.93
C GLU A 61 7.90 -1.70 -5.11
N ASP A 62 8.61 -2.15 -4.07
CA ASP A 62 9.43 -3.36 -4.15
C ASP A 62 8.62 -4.67 -4.16
N ILE A 63 7.40 -4.68 -3.61
CA ILE A 63 6.60 -5.90 -3.48
C ILE A 63 5.44 -6.00 -4.48
N ILE A 64 4.99 -4.87 -5.04
CA ILE A 64 3.86 -4.83 -5.97
C ILE A 64 4.13 -5.64 -7.24
N PRO A 65 5.31 -5.55 -7.89
CA PRO A 65 5.57 -6.28 -9.12
C PRO A 65 5.38 -7.79 -8.98
N GLU A 66 6.04 -8.42 -8.00
CA GLU A 66 5.94 -9.87 -7.76
C GLU A 66 4.52 -10.29 -7.42
N MET A 67 3.85 -9.56 -6.52
CA MET A 67 2.47 -9.82 -6.13
C MET A 67 1.51 -9.73 -7.33
N PHE A 68 1.68 -8.75 -8.21
CA PHE A 68 0.83 -8.59 -9.38
C PHE A 68 1.09 -9.64 -10.47
N ILE A 69 2.34 -10.10 -10.62
CA ILE A 69 2.67 -11.21 -11.51
C ILE A 69 1.92 -12.49 -11.09
N GLU A 70 1.90 -12.81 -9.80
CA GLU A 70 1.16 -13.97 -9.30
C GLU A 70 -0.34 -13.85 -9.58
N ILE A 71 -0.95 -12.69 -9.35
CA ILE A 71 -2.37 -12.45 -9.70
C ILE A 71 -2.63 -12.62 -11.20
N ILE A 72 -1.75 -12.10 -12.06
CA ILE A 72 -1.89 -12.24 -13.52
C ILE A 72 -1.83 -13.73 -13.92
N ASN A 73 -0.87 -14.48 -13.37
CA ASN A 73 -0.68 -15.89 -13.65
C ASN A 73 -1.92 -16.72 -13.26
N GLU A 74 -2.61 -16.38 -12.19
CA GLU A 74 -3.84 -17.05 -11.77
C GLU A 74 -5.07 -16.67 -12.62
N LEU A 75 -5.12 -15.44 -13.13
CA LEU A 75 -6.23 -14.98 -13.96
C LEU A 75 -6.27 -15.63 -15.35
N GLU A 76 -5.12 -15.95 -15.94
CA GLU A 76 -5.03 -16.53 -17.27
C GLU A 76 -5.64 -17.94 -17.39
N PRO A 77 -5.28 -18.91 -16.53
CA PRO A 77 -5.87 -20.25 -16.56
C PRO A 77 -7.36 -20.26 -16.22
N ALA A 78 -7.81 -19.33 -15.38
CA ALA A 78 -9.21 -19.22 -14.97
C ALA A 78 -10.14 -18.65 -16.06
N ASN A 79 -9.61 -18.25 -17.22
CA ASN A 79 -10.37 -17.64 -18.32
C ASN A 79 -11.20 -16.41 -17.89
N VAL A 80 -10.71 -15.66 -16.91
CA VAL A 80 -11.40 -14.49 -16.35
C VAL A 80 -11.16 -13.29 -17.28
N HIS A 81 -12.22 -12.86 -17.97
CA HIS A 81 -12.16 -11.71 -18.87
C HIS A 81 -12.15 -10.37 -18.11
N CYS A 82 -10.99 -9.97 -17.63
CA CYS A 82 -10.79 -8.68 -16.94
C CYS A 82 -9.65 -7.86 -17.56
N ASN A 83 -9.71 -7.65 -18.88
CA ASN A 83 -8.64 -7.01 -19.66
C ASN A 83 -8.14 -5.68 -19.08
N ARG A 84 -9.02 -4.86 -18.49
CA ARG A 84 -8.62 -3.58 -17.87
C ARG A 84 -7.82 -3.79 -16.59
N LEU A 85 -8.19 -4.77 -15.77
CA LEU A 85 -7.44 -5.14 -14.57
C LEU A 85 -6.08 -5.71 -14.96
N LYS A 86 -6.06 -6.64 -15.91
CA LYS A 86 -4.80 -7.22 -16.42
C LYS A 86 -3.86 -6.12 -16.93
N TYR A 87 -4.33 -5.22 -17.79
CA TYR A 87 -3.54 -4.09 -18.28
C TYR A 87 -3.01 -3.20 -17.13
N TYR A 88 -3.84 -2.93 -16.13
CA TYR A 88 -3.43 -2.16 -14.95
C TYR A 88 -2.29 -2.85 -14.18
N LEU A 89 -2.42 -4.16 -13.93
CA LEU A 89 -1.42 -4.94 -13.22
C LEU A 89 -0.11 -5.04 -14.01
N GLU A 90 -0.19 -5.38 -15.31
CA GLU A 90 0.97 -5.47 -16.21
C GLU A 90 1.74 -4.14 -16.29
N ARG A 91 1.01 -3.03 -16.37
CA ARG A 91 1.63 -1.71 -16.42
C ARG A 91 2.34 -1.33 -15.13
N HIS A 92 1.82 -1.74 -13.97
CA HIS A 92 2.51 -1.54 -12.68
C HIS A 92 3.76 -2.41 -12.58
N VAL A 93 3.68 -3.69 -12.98
CA VAL A 93 4.86 -4.59 -13.01
C VAL A 93 5.99 -3.97 -13.84
N GLU A 94 5.68 -3.46 -15.02
CA GLU A 94 6.66 -2.84 -15.91
C GLU A 94 7.32 -1.58 -15.30
N ILE A 95 6.50 -0.68 -14.74
CA ILE A 95 7.02 0.61 -14.25
C ILE A 95 7.70 0.45 -12.90
N ASP A 96 7.10 -0.27 -11.97
CA ASP A 96 7.59 -0.36 -10.59
C ASP A 96 8.81 -1.29 -10.51
N GLY A 97 8.83 -2.36 -11.31
CA GLY A 97 9.97 -3.30 -11.37
C GLY A 97 11.23 -2.68 -11.94
N ASP A 98 11.12 -2.04 -13.09
CA ASP A 98 12.29 -1.59 -13.86
C ASP A 98 12.78 -0.18 -13.50
N LEU A 99 11.89 0.71 -13.08
CA LEU A 99 12.20 2.12 -12.87
C LEU A 99 12.03 2.58 -11.42
N HIS A 100 10.82 2.42 -10.87
CA HIS A 100 10.48 3.02 -9.58
C HIS A 100 11.21 2.36 -8.41
N GLY A 101 11.30 1.04 -8.38
CA GLY A 101 11.96 0.30 -7.30
C GLY A 101 13.42 0.73 -7.10
N PRO A 102 14.28 0.72 -8.14
CA PRO A 102 15.66 1.19 -8.02
C PRO A 102 15.78 2.65 -7.57
N ILE A 103 14.97 3.56 -8.13
CA ILE A 103 14.98 4.98 -7.76
C ILE A 103 14.51 5.17 -6.31
N ALA A 104 13.48 4.46 -5.90
CA ALA A 104 12.94 4.53 -4.54
C ALA A 104 13.97 4.04 -3.49
N ARG A 105 14.71 2.97 -3.79
CA ARG A 105 15.80 2.50 -2.92
C ARG A 105 16.93 3.51 -2.81
N GLU A 106 17.28 4.18 -3.90
CA GLU A 106 18.30 5.22 -3.89
C GLU A 106 17.86 6.43 -3.07
N MET A 107 16.59 6.85 -3.17
CA MET A 107 15.99 7.89 -2.33
C MET A 107 16.12 7.55 -0.84
N VAL A 108 15.83 6.32 -0.41
CA VAL A 108 16.00 5.90 0.99
C VAL A 108 17.47 6.02 1.42
N LYS A 109 18.42 5.61 0.58
CA LYS A 109 19.85 5.72 0.88
C LYS A 109 20.29 7.19 1.06
N GLU A 110 19.84 8.07 0.18
CA GLU A 110 20.15 9.50 0.29
C GLU A 110 19.60 10.12 1.58
N LEU A 111 18.36 9.79 1.94
CA LEU A 111 17.71 10.30 3.15
C LEU A 111 18.33 9.77 4.44
N CYS A 112 18.86 8.57 4.43
CA CYS A 112 19.51 7.97 5.61
C CYS A 112 20.98 8.28 5.71
N GLY A 113 21.70 8.37 4.58
CA GLY A 113 23.15 8.55 4.54
C GLY A 113 23.85 7.54 5.45
N THR A 114 24.68 8.04 6.38
CA THR A 114 25.42 7.23 7.36
C THR A 114 24.75 7.15 8.73
N ASP A 115 23.53 7.69 8.88
CA ASP A 115 22.79 7.72 10.14
C ASP A 115 22.20 6.36 10.47
N LYS A 116 22.83 5.64 11.42
CA LYS A 116 22.40 4.31 11.86
C LYS A 116 20.97 4.31 12.42
N LYS A 117 20.58 5.36 13.14
CA LYS A 117 19.24 5.44 13.73
C LYS A 117 18.17 5.53 12.64
N LYS A 118 18.41 6.30 11.59
CA LYS A 118 17.50 6.35 10.44
C LYS A 118 17.37 4.99 9.76
N TRP A 119 18.47 4.26 9.61
CA TRP A 119 18.44 2.91 9.03
C TRP A 119 17.67 1.91 9.89
N GLU A 120 17.79 1.98 11.22
CA GLU A 120 16.97 1.19 12.14
C GLU A 120 15.48 1.52 12.02
N GLU A 121 15.14 2.80 11.93
CA GLU A 121 13.76 3.24 11.73
C GLU A 121 13.20 2.78 10.38
N VAL A 122 13.98 2.87 9.30
CA VAL A 122 13.63 2.37 7.95
C VAL A 122 13.36 0.87 7.97
N LEU A 123 14.23 0.07 8.60
CA LEU A 123 14.04 -1.38 8.72
C LEU A 123 12.75 -1.73 9.46
N ASN A 124 12.49 -1.05 10.58
CA ASN A 124 11.28 -1.28 11.36
C ASN A 124 10.02 -0.92 10.57
N VAL A 125 10.00 0.23 9.93
CA VAL A 125 8.85 0.66 9.11
C VAL A 125 8.61 -0.28 7.94
N GLY A 126 9.67 -0.67 7.21
CA GLY A 126 9.54 -1.63 6.11
C GLY A 126 8.94 -2.95 6.55
N ARG A 127 9.43 -3.50 7.69
CA ARG A 127 8.89 -4.72 8.28
C ARG A 127 7.41 -4.59 8.65
N GLU A 128 7.04 -3.52 9.35
CA GLU A 128 5.65 -3.29 9.75
C GLU A 128 4.72 -3.10 8.54
N CYS A 129 5.17 -2.44 7.48
CA CYS A 129 4.42 -2.33 6.24
C CYS A 129 4.07 -3.70 5.64
N ILE A 130 5.04 -4.63 5.62
CA ILE A 130 4.83 -5.99 5.12
C ILE A 130 3.86 -6.75 6.02
N LEU A 131 4.02 -6.68 7.34
CA LEU A 131 3.12 -7.33 8.30
C LEU A 131 1.67 -6.84 8.16
N LYS A 132 1.48 -5.52 8.05
CA LYS A 132 0.15 -4.93 7.83
C LYS A 132 -0.46 -5.34 6.48
N ARG A 133 0.35 -5.55 5.46
CA ARG A 133 -0.11 -6.05 4.17
C ARG A 133 -0.54 -7.52 4.25
N ILE A 134 0.23 -8.37 4.93
CA ILE A 134 -0.14 -9.76 5.17
C ILE A 134 -1.49 -9.82 5.88
N GLN A 135 -1.66 -9.09 6.99
CA GLN A 135 -2.94 -9.01 7.71
C GLN A 135 -4.09 -8.58 6.81
N LEU A 136 -3.88 -7.59 5.94
CA LEU A 136 -4.91 -7.15 4.99
C LEU A 136 -5.28 -8.26 3.99
N TRP A 137 -4.29 -8.98 3.46
CA TRP A 137 -4.56 -10.07 2.51
C TRP A 137 -5.23 -11.27 3.17
N ASP A 138 -4.83 -11.63 4.39
CA ASP A 138 -5.48 -12.69 5.18
C ASP A 138 -6.96 -12.34 5.40
N ALA A 139 -7.25 -11.10 5.80
CA ALA A 139 -8.62 -10.65 5.99
C ALA A 139 -9.46 -10.62 4.69
N ILE A 140 -8.84 -10.33 3.55
CA ILE A 140 -9.50 -10.40 2.23
C ILE A 140 -9.78 -11.86 1.86
N HIS A 141 -8.80 -12.75 2.07
CA HIS A 141 -8.96 -14.19 1.84
C HIS A 141 -10.14 -14.75 2.64
N ASP A 142 -10.23 -14.44 3.93
CA ASP A 142 -11.32 -14.92 4.82
C ASP A 142 -12.73 -14.46 4.41
N ILE A 143 -12.82 -13.40 3.59
CA ILE A 143 -14.11 -12.93 3.05
C ILE A 143 -14.50 -13.68 1.77
N ILE A 144 -13.51 -14.17 1.02
CA ILE A 144 -13.71 -14.77 -0.31
C ILE A 144 -13.93 -16.28 -0.21
N VAL A 145 -13.32 -16.95 0.76
CA VAL A 145 -13.40 -18.39 1.02
C VAL A 145 -14.47 -18.70 2.04
#